data_223e191c5e37aa10ce811f0e61dcb2e5
#
_entry.id   223e191c5e37aa10ce811f0e61dcb2e5
#
_cell.length_a   1.000
_cell.length_b   1.000
_cell.length_c   1.000
_cell.angle_alpha   90.00
_cell.angle_beta   90.00
_cell.angle_gamma   90.00
#
_symmetry.space_group_name_H-M   'P 1'
#
loop_
_entity.id
_entity.type
_entity.pdbx_description
1 polymer ?
#
loop_
_entity_poly.entity_id
_entity_poly.type
_entity_poly.pdbx_seq_one_letter_code
_entity_poly.pdbx_strand_id
1 'polypeptide(L)'
;IINQQSFLLTQANMIHKEFLSLAINNNSVPEILMTLRRFIGIPCAFMDTHFKNIFFSDEDSPLMHQLQDMDMENISSEFLNQYDNYAVANKNESFGYLLFEKGRLDTGNESSAQIALEYASIVLILHSQVRIANQQMAEKYKASFLEDLLLNNVKADIEIHNRARLYGWDFTNGGLAAVVDINNIKKYFIDRLDSNTNRMLE
;
A
#
# COMPACT_ATOMS: atom_id res chain seq x y z
N ILE A 1 -17.82 -35.99 -9.91
CA ILE A 1 -16.40 -35.52 -9.93
C ILE A 1 -16.17 -34.56 -11.12
N ILE A 2 -16.51 -34.95 -12.37
CA ILE A 2 -16.30 -34.12 -13.58
C ILE A 2 -17.05 -32.78 -13.50
N ASN A 3 -18.30 -32.78 -13.05
CA ASN A 3 -19.12 -31.55 -12.92
C ASN A 3 -18.56 -30.56 -11.85
N GLN A 4 -17.97 -31.08 -10.80
CA GLN A 4 -17.43 -30.27 -9.72
C GLN A 4 -16.12 -29.56 -10.13
N GLN A 5 -15.24 -30.27 -10.85
CA GLN A 5 -14.02 -29.70 -11.42
C GLN A 5 -14.33 -28.64 -12.50
N SER A 6 -15.30 -28.92 -13.37
CA SER A 6 -15.74 -27.94 -14.38
C SER A 6 -16.32 -26.67 -13.77
N PHE A 7 -17.06 -26.80 -12.68
CA PHE A 7 -17.63 -25.66 -11.96
C PHE A 7 -16.53 -24.79 -11.31
N LEU A 8 -15.56 -25.40 -10.63
CA LEU A 8 -14.43 -24.70 -10.02
C LEU A 8 -13.57 -23.96 -11.06
N LEU A 9 -13.30 -24.59 -12.20
CA LEU A 9 -12.58 -23.97 -13.31
C LEU A 9 -13.33 -22.74 -13.87
N THR A 10 -14.65 -22.85 -13.98
CA THR A 10 -15.48 -21.73 -14.46
C THR A 10 -15.46 -20.57 -13.48
N GLN A 11 -15.58 -20.85 -12.18
CA GLN A 11 -15.47 -19.84 -11.13
C GLN A 11 -14.07 -19.18 -11.10
N ALA A 12 -13.00 -19.97 -11.15
CA ALA A 12 -11.64 -19.46 -11.18
C ALA A 12 -11.41 -18.54 -12.38
N ASN A 13 -11.90 -18.89 -13.57
CA ASN A 13 -11.81 -18.05 -14.75
C ASN A 13 -12.61 -16.74 -14.62
N MET A 14 -13.76 -16.78 -13.96
CA MET A 14 -14.55 -15.58 -13.70
C MET A 14 -13.83 -14.64 -12.73
N ILE A 15 -13.32 -15.16 -11.61
CA ILE A 15 -12.52 -14.41 -10.63
C ILE A 15 -11.32 -13.77 -11.31
N HIS A 16 -10.57 -14.56 -12.08
CA HIS A 16 -9.41 -14.07 -12.84
C HIS A 16 -9.78 -12.87 -13.74
N LYS A 17 -10.82 -13.00 -14.57
CA LYS A 17 -11.23 -11.93 -15.49
C LYS A 17 -11.64 -10.65 -14.77
N GLU A 18 -12.37 -10.77 -13.68
CA GLU A 18 -12.79 -9.61 -12.88
C GLU A 18 -11.58 -8.87 -12.29
N PHE A 19 -10.67 -9.59 -11.61
CA PHE A 19 -9.48 -8.96 -11.03
C PHE A 19 -8.50 -8.44 -12.08
N LEU A 20 -8.35 -9.13 -13.21
CA LEU A 20 -7.55 -8.64 -14.32
C LEU A 20 -8.11 -7.31 -14.88
N SER A 21 -9.44 -7.21 -15.01
CA SER A 21 -10.09 -5.97 -15.42
C SER A 21 -9.82 -4.82 -14.44
N LEU A 22 -9.85 -5.09 -13.12
CA LEU A 22 -9.52 -4.09 -12.10
C LEU A 22 -8.05 -3.61 -12.22
N ALA A 23 -7.13 -4.52 -12.46
CA ALA A 23 -5.72 -4.19 -12.66
C ALA A 23 -5.48 -3.32 -13.90
N ILE A 24 -6.09 -3.69 -15.05
CA ILE A 24 -5.93 -2.97 -16.33
C ILE A 24 -6.53 -1.55 -16.24
N ASN A 25 -7.70 -1.41 -15.62
CA ASN A 25 -8.40 -0.13 -15.51
C ASN A 25 -7.87 0.77 -14.38
N ASN A 26 -6.86 0.31 -13.63
CA ASN A 26 -6.28 1.01 -12.47
C ASN A 26 -7.37 1.44 -11.47
N ASN A 27 -8.29 0.52 -11.16
CA ASN A 27 -9.38 0.76 -10.22
C ASN A 27 -8.85 1.06 -8.81
N SER A 28 -9.66 1.75 -8.01
CA SER A 28 -9.32 2.12 -6.63
C SER A 28 -9.26 0.90 -5.70
N VAL A 29 -8.51 1.03 -4.60
CA VAL A 29 -8.45 -0.04 -3.58
C VAL A 29 -9.83 -0.43 -3.05
N PRO A 30 -10.77 0.49 -2.71
CA PRO A 30 -12.12 0.13 -2.34
C PRO A 30 -12.85 -0.74 -3.37
N GLU A 31 -12.72 -0.46 -4.67
CA GLU A 31 -13.35 -1.27 -5.72
C GLU A 31 -12.78 -2.69 -5.78
N ILE A 32 -11.47 -2.84 -5.56
CA ILE A 32 -10.82 -4.16 -5.44
C ILE A 32 -11.40 -4.92 -4.24
N LEU A 33 -11.54 -4.26 -3.09
CA LEU A 33 -12.09 -4.86 -1.87
C LEU A 33 -13.59 -5.21 -2.01
N MET A 34 -14.38 -4.35 -2.65
CA MET A 34 -15.79 -4.63 -2.94
C MET A 34 -15.94 -5.86 -3.85
N THR A 35 -15.05 -6.01 -4.83
CA THR A 35 -15.03 -7.19 -5.70
C THR A 35 -14.62 -8.44 -4.92
N LEU A 36 -13.60 -8.35 -4.06
CA LEU A 36 -13.20 -9.44 -3.17
C LEU A 36 -14.36 -9.87 -2.27
N ARG A 37 -15.02 -8.91 -1.59
CA ARG A 37 -16.20 -9.17 -0.75
C ARG A 37 -17.29 -9.92 -1.51
N ARG A 38 -17.55 -9.59 -2.77
CA ARG A 38 -18.56 -10.26 -3.60
C ARG A 38 -18.26 -11.74 -3.81
N PHE A 39 -16.98 -12.12 -3.90
CA PHE A 39 -16.58 -13.52 -4.07
C PHE A 39 -16.49 -14.30 -2.75
N ILE A 40 -16.02 -13.67 -1.68
CA ILE A 40 -15.84 -14.33 -0.38
C ILE A 40 -17.07 -14.23 0.53
N GLY A 41 -18.00 -13.29 0.26
CA GLY A 41 -19.26 -13.13 1.00
C GLY A 41 -19.15 -12.42 2.36
N ILE A 42 -17.97 -11.96 2.76
CA ILE A 42 -17.73 -11.28 4.05
C ILE A 42 -17.02 -9.93 3.86
N PRO A 43 -17.28 -8.93 4.73
CA PRO A 43 -16.56 -7.67 4.70
C PRO A 43 -15.06 -7.87 4.94
N CYS A 44 -14.26 -7.04 4.26
CA CYS A 44 -12.81 -7.04 4.41
C CYS A 44 -12.26 -5.61 4.44
N ALA A 45 -11.07 -5.48 5.03
CA ALA A 45 -10.29 -4.27 4.98
C ALA A 45 -8.90 -4.56 4.43
N PHE A 46 -8.28 -3.57 3.78
CA PHE A 46 -6.87 -3.61 3.39
C PHE A 46 -6.10 -2.57 4.19
N MET A 47 -5.18 -3.04 4.99
CA MET A 47 -4.25 -2.23 5.76
C MET A 47 -2.97 -2.06 4.96
N ASP A 48 -2.81 -0.87 4.37
CA ASP A 48 -1.63 -0.49 3.58
C ASP A 48 -0.52 -0.01 4.52
N THR A 49 0.55 -0.78 4.65
CA THR A 49 1.66 -0.48 5.57
C THR A 49 2.61 0.59 5.04
N HIS A 50 2.68 0.81 3.73
CA HIS A 50 3.51 1.86 3.13
C HIS A 50 2.95 3.27 3.34
N PHE A 51 1.65 3.42 3.05
CA PHE A 51 0.98 4.72 3.11
C PHE A 51 0.23 4.92 4.43
N LYS A 52 0.28 3.94 5.34
CA LYS A 52 -0.40 3.97 6.64
C LYS A 52 -1.89 4.30 6.52
N ASN A 53 -2.56 3.65 5.56
CA ASN A 53 -3.98 3.82 5.28
C ASN A 53 -4.73 2.51 5.46
N ILE A 54 -5.98 2.60 5.89
CA ILE A 54 -6.91 1.47 5.91
C ILE A 54 -8.03 1.76 4.93
N PHE A 55 -8.32 0.79 4.07
CA PHE A 55 -9.42 0.83 3.11
C PHE A 55 -10.42 -0.27 3.45
N PHE A 56 -11.69 -0.01 3.23
CA PHE A 56 -12.79 -0.91 3.58
C PHE A 56 -13.59 -1.31 2.36
N SER A 57 -14.10 -2.55 2.35
CA SER A 57 -15.06 -3.04 1.35
C SER A 57 -16.50 -2.61 1.66
N ASP A 58 -16.74 -2.13 2.88
CA ASP A 58 -18.05 -1.73 3.39
C ASP A 58 -17.87 -0.72 4.52
N GLU A 59 -18.39 0.49 4.33
CA GLU A 59 -18.26 1.61 5.28
C GLU A 59 -19.16 1.44 6.53
N ASP A 60 -20.16 0.56 6.47
CA ASP A 60 -21.06 0.27 7.60
C ASP A 60 -20.72 -1.05 8.31
N SER A 61 -19.57 -1.67 7.99
CA SER A 61 -19.22 -2.97 8.59
C SER A 61 -18.73 -2.84 10.03
N PRO A 62 -18.99 -3.85 10.90
CA PRO A 62 -18.37 -3.90 12.24
C PRO A 62 -16.85 -3.82 12.20
N LEU A 63 -16.23 -4.38 11.16
CA LEU A 63 -14.79 -4.34 10.95
C LEU A 63 -14.29 -2.88 10.76
N MET A 64 -15.04 -2.06 10.02
CA MET A 64 -14.72 -0.64 9.84
C MET A 64 -14.76 0.11 11.17
N HIS A 65 -15.82 -0.07 11.97
CA HIS A 65 -15.95 0.58 13.28
C HIS A 65 -14.83 0.19 14.27
N GLN A 66 -14.25 -1.00 14.13
CA GLN A 66 -13.13 -1.44 14.97
C GLN A 66 -11.78 -0.87 14.51
N LEU A 67 -11.62 -0.60 13.23
CA LEU A 67 -10.34 -0.23 12.64
C LEU A 67 -10.20 1.26 12.30
N GLN A 68 -11.28 2.03 12.23
CA GLN A 68 -11.26 3.43 11.77
C GLN A 68 -10.40 4.36 12.63
N ASP A 69 -10.34 4.12 13.95
CA ASP A 69 -9.60 4.96 14.91
C ASP A 69 -8.22 4.36 15.26
N MET A 70 -7.75 3.39 14.48
CA MET A 70 -6.52 2.68 14.77
C MET A 70 -5.28 3.50 14.44
N ASP A 71 -4.32 3.51 15.37
CA ASP A 71 -2.98 4.05 15.13
C ASP A 71 -2.14 3.09 14.28
N MET A 72 -1.88 3.47 13.04
CA MET A 72 -1.09 2.69 12.08
C MET A 72 0.42 2.66 12.40
N GLU A 73 0.89 3.37 13.42
CA GLU A 73 2.31 3.38 13.79
C GLU A 73 2.70 2.17 14.66
N ASN A 74 1.73 1.58 15.36
CA ASN A 74 1.95 0.54 16.35
C ASN A 74 1.27 -0.80 16.01
N ILE A 75 1.39 -1.25 14.76
CA ILE A 75 0.83 -2.54 14.35
C ILE A 75 1.69 -3.66 14.93
N SER A 76 1.17 -4.33 15.94
CA SER A 76 1.81 -5.50 16.55
C SER A 76 1.29 -6.80 15.95
N SER A 77 2.08 -7.88 16.08
CA SER A 77 1.60 -9.23 15.73
C SER A 77 0.40 -9.66 16.57
N GLU A 78 0.30 -9.18 17.82
CA GLU A 78 -0.84 -9.43 18.71
C GLU A 78 -2.13 -8.78 18.16
N PHE A 79 -2.01 -7.59 17.57
CA PHE A 79 -3.14 -6.95 16.90
C PHE A 79 -3.61 -7.77 15.71
N LEU A 80 -2.71 -8.19 14.81
CA LEU A 80 -3.06 -9.00 13.64
C LEU A 80 -3.72 -10.33 14.03
N ASN A 81 -3.36 -10.91 15.16
CA ASN A 81 -3.96 -12.15 15.67
C ASN A 81 -5.42 -12.01 16.12
N GLN A 82 -5.93 -10.78 16.30
CA GLN A 82 -7.35 -10.52 16.62
C GLN A 82 -8.25 -10.69 15.39
N TYR A 83 -7.67 -10.72 14.19
CA TYR A 83 -8.37 -10.84 12.90
C TYR A 83 -7.90 -12.10 12.16
N ASP A 84 -8.75 -12.59 11.27
CA ASP A 84 -8.25 -13.44 10.21
C ASP A 84 -7.54 -12.54 9.22
N ASN A 85 -6.28 -12.83 8.90
CA ASN A 85 -5.47 -11.95 8.07
C ASN A 85 -4.81 -12.73 6.92
N TYR A 86 -4.62 -12.03 5.80
CA TYR A 86 -3.92 -12.54 4.64
C TYR A 86 -2.86 -11.52 4.20
N ALA A 87 -1.59 -11.93 4.18
CA ALA A 87 -0.50 -11.03 3.82
C ALA A 87 -0.53 -10.67 2.34
N VAL A 88 -0.49 -9.38 2.04
CA VAL A 88 -0.33 -8.83 0.70
C VAL A 88 1.15 -8.53 0.50
N ALA A 89 1.90 -9.53 0.04
CA ALA A 89 3.35 -9.49 -0.05
C ALA A 89 3.86 -10.23 -1.30
N ASN A 90 5.00 -9.79 -1.81
CA ASN A 90 5.81 -10.55 -2.75
C ASN A 90 7.03 -11.15 -2.02
N LYS A 91 7.94 -11.80 -2.76
CA LYS A 91 9.14 -12.45 -2.17
C LYS A 91 10.07 -11.48 -1.42
N ASN A 92 10.04 -10.21 -1.74
CA ASN A 92 11.02 -9.22 -1.29
C ASN A 92 10.41 -8.17 -0.36
N GLU A 93 9.09 -7.98 -0.40
CA GLU A 93 8.43 -6.81 0.20
C GLU A 93 7.01 -7.12 0.63
N SER A 94 6.60 -6.59 1.78
CA SER A 94 5.22 -6.63 2.28
C SER A 94 4.56 -5.27 2.03
N PHE A 95 3.38 -5.30 1.40
CA PHE A 95 2.57 -4.10 1.11
C PHE A 95 1.46 -3.88 2.13
N GLY A 96 1.12 -4.90 2.90
CA GLY A 96 0.08 -4.80 3.91
C GLY A 96 -0.64 -6.12 4.17
N TYR A 97 -1.86 -5.99 4.73
CA TYR A 97 -2.66 -7.14 5.13
C TYR A 97 -4.13 -6.94 4.74
N LEU A 98 -4.74 -7.96 4.18
CA LEU A 98 -6.19 -8.08 4.12
C LEU A 98 -6.67 -8.60 5.48
N LEU A 99 -7.63 -7.91 6.08
CA LEU A 99 -8.17 -8.21 7.40
C LEU A 99 -9.65 -8.58 7.29
N PHE A 100 -10.05 -9.57 8.07
CA PHE A 100 -11.41 -10.10 8.16
C PHE A 100 -11.77 -10.28 9.64
N GLU A 101 -13.07 -10.28 9.96
CA GLU A 101 -13.51 -10.66 11.29
C GLU A 101 -13.03 -12.07 11.65
N LYS A 102 -12.59 -12.24 12.89
CA LYS A 102 -12.00 -13.51 13.36
C LYS A 102 -12.96 -14.69 13.22
N GLY A 103 -12.46 -15.78 12.61
CA GLY A 103 -13.22 -17.02 12.42
C GLY A 103 -14.27 -16.97 11.31
N ARG A 104 -14.26 -15.90 10.48
CA ARG A 104 -15.20 -15.77 9.36
C ARG A 104 -14.61 -16.21 8.01
N LEU A 105 -13.29 -16.19 7.89
CA LEU A 105 -12.61 -16.52 6.64
C LEU A 105 -12.47 -18.05 6.52
N ASP A 106 -13.24 -18.65 5.61
CA ASP A 106 -13.08 -20.07 5.24
C ASP A 106 -12.15 -20.18 4.02
N THR A 107 -10.91 -20.54 4.27
CA THR A 107 -9.88 -20.78 3.25
C THR A 107 -9.64 -22.27 2.98
N GLY A 108 -10.68 -23.08 3.06
CA GLY A 108 -10.56 -24.51 2.73
C GLY A 108 -9.79 -24.72 1.41
N ASN A 109 -8.95 -25.75 1.35
CA ASN A 109 -8.13 -26.07 0.17
C ASN A 109 -8.97 -26.09 -1.10
N GLU A 110 -8.52 -25.34 -2.14
CA GLU A 110 -9.17 -25.19 -3.46
C GLU A 110 -10.54 -24.46 -3.43
N SER A 111 -10.80 -23.65 -2.42
CA SER A 111 -12.01 -22.83 -2.39
C SER A 111 -11.92 -21.64 -3.35
N SER A 112 -13.05 -21.19 -3.90
CA SER A 112 -13.14 -19.97 -4.68
C SER A 112 -12.67 -18.72 -3.88
N ALA A 113 -12.80 -18.76 -2.55
CA ALA A 113 -12.31 -17.73 -1.64
C ALA A 113 -10.79 -17.62 -1.67
N GLN A 114 -10.07 -18.76 -1.63
CA GLN A 114 -8.61 -18.79 -1.72
C GLN A 114 -8.13 -18.16 -3.05
N ILE A 115 -8.75 -18.56 -4.17
CA ILE A 115 -8.42 -18.01 -5.48
C ILE A 115 -8.69 -16.51 -5.53
N ALA A 116 -9.80 -16.03 -4.98
CA ALA A 116 -10.13 -14.62 -4.95
C ALA A 116 -9.13 -13.82 -4.11
N LEU A 117 -8.68 -14.35 -2.96
CA LEU A 117 -7.64 -13.73 -2.13
C LEU A 117 -6.31 -13.59 -2.87
N GLU A 118 -5.88 -14.63 -3.58
CA GLU A 118 -4.64 -14.62 -4.36
C GLU A 118 -4.68 -13.54 -5.46
N TYR A 119 -5.75 -13.49 -6.26
CA TYR A 119 -5.88 -12.46 -7.30
C TYR A 119 -6.05 -11.05 -6.73
N ALA A 120 -6.83 -10.88 -5.67
CA ALA A 120 -6.95 -9.59 -4.98
C ALA A 120 -5.59 -9.11 -4.47
N SER A 121 -4.81 -10.02 -3.84
CA SER A 121 -3.45 -9.71 -3.37
C SER A 121 -2.55 -9.25 -4.52
N ILE A 122 -2.54 -9.95 -5.66
CA ILE A 122 -1.76 -9.56 -6.84
C ILE A 122 -2.14 -8.15 -7.32
N VAL A 123 -3.44 -7.85 -7.42
CA VAL A 123 -3.90 -6.53 -7.88
C VAL A 123 -3.56 -5.43 -6.88
N LEU A 124 -3.68 -5.70 -5.57
CA LEU A 124 -3.28 -4.77 -4.52
C LEU A 124 -1.77 -4.51 -4.54
N ILE A 125 -0.94 -5.53 -4.77
CA ILE A 125 0.51 -5.36 -4.93
C ILE A 125 0.82 -4.45 -6.12
N LEU A 126 0.22 -4.71 -7.29
CA LEU A 126 0.41 -3.90 -8.49
C LEU A 126 -0.01 -2.45 -8.26
N HIS A 127 -1.18 -2.24 -7.64
CA HIS A 127 -1.68 -0.91 -7.29
C HIS A 127 -0.71 -0.17 -6.34
N SER A 128 -0.23 -0.85 -5.29
CA SER A 128 0.72 -0.28 -4.33
C SER A 128 2.06 0.06 -5.00
N GLN A 129 2.59 -0.81 -5.85
CA GLN A 129 3.82 -0.55 -6.60
C GLN A 129 3.71 0.67 -7.51
N VAL A 130 2.59 0.84 -8.23
CA VAL A 130 2.33 2.03 -9.05
C VAL A 130 2.28 3.30 -8.20
N ARG A 131 1.62 3.26 -7.04
CA ARG A 131 1.58 4.40 -6.10
C ARG A 131 2.96 4.77 -5.59
N ILE A 132 3.75 3.78 -5.16
CA ILE A 132 5.13 3.98 -4.68
C ILE A 132 6.01 4.58 -5.79
N ALA A 133 5.94 4.04 -7.01
CA ALA A 133 6.70 4.56 -8.15
C ALA A 133 6.31 6.02 -8.48
N ASN A 134 5.03 6.35 -8.47
CA ASN A 134 4.53 7.71 -8.70
C ASN A 134 5.01 8.68 -7.60
N GLN A 135 5.00 8.26 -6.33
CA GLN A 135 5.50 9.06 -5.23
C GLN A 135 7.01 9.31 -5.37
N GLN A 136 7.80 8.27 -5.64
CA GLN A 136 9.25 8.40 -5.86
C GLN A 136 9.56 9.34 -7.03
N MET A 137 8.79 9.26 -8.12
CA MET A 137 8.93 10.15 -9.26
C MET A 137 8.59 11.60 -8.87
N ALA A 138 7.51 11.84 -8.13
CA ALA A 138 7.13 13.16 -7.65
C ALA A 138 8.23 13.76 -6.74
N GLU A 139 8.78 12.97 -5.81
CA GLU A 139 9.89 13.41 -4.95
C GLU A 139 11.16 13.72 -5.76
N LYS A 140 11.47 12.94 -6.78
CA LYS A 140 12.60 13.21 -7.68
C LYS A 140 12.41 14.52 -8.44
N TYR A 141 11.21 14.81 -8.94
CA TYR A 141 10.93 16.09 -9.60
C TYR A 141 11.02 17.28 -8.66
N LYS A 142 10.55 17.14 -7.41
CA LYS A 142 10.70 18.18 -6.38
C LYS A 142 12.18 18.43 -6.09
N ALA A 143 12.98 17.39 -5.90
CA ALA A 143 14.40 17.50 -5.64
C ALA A 143 15.13 18.19 -6.81
N SER A 144 14.84 17.79 -8.05
CA SER A 144 15.42 18.43 -9.25
C SER A 144 15.03 19.89 -9.37
N PHE A 145 13.80 20.26 -9.04
CA PHE A 145 13.38 21.66 -9.05
C PHE A 145 14.13 22.49 -7.99
N LEU A 146 14.33 21.97 -6.78
CA LEU A 146 15.12 22.64 -5.74
C LEU A 146 16.58 22.79 -6.17
N GLU A 147 17.16 21.78 -6.79
CA GLU A 147 18.52 21.86 -7.34
C GLU A 147 18.63 22.95 -8.41
N ASP A 148 17.68 23.01 -9.34
CA ASP A 148 17.61 24.05 -10.38
C ASP A 148 17.53 25.47 -9.77
N LEU A 149 16.75 25.64 -8.68
CA LEU A 149 16.65 26.91 -7.95
C LEU A 149 17.98 27.28 -7.29
N LEU A 150 18.62 26.35 -6.59
CA LEU A 150 19.90 26.58 -5.89
C LEU A 150 21.03 26.89 -6.86
N LEU A 151 21.07 26.28 -8.03
CA LEU A 151 22.06 26.49 -9.07
C LEU A 151 21.74 27.67 -10.00
N ASN A 152 20.62 28.38 -9.75
CA ASN A 152 20.13 29.48 -10.58
C ASN A 152 19.93 29.11 -12.06
N ASN A 153 19.50 27.86 -12.30
CA ASN A 153 19.22 27.33 -13.64
C ASN A 153 17.88 27.84 -14.19
N VAL A 154 16.91 28.18 -13.30
CA VAL A 154 15.63 28.76 -13.67
C VAL A 154 15.72 30.28 -13.52
N LYS A 155 15.62 31.00 -14.63
CA LYS A 155 15.81 32.47 -14.64
C LYS A 155 14.52 33.29 -14.64
N ALA A 156 13.38 32.64 -14.95
CA ALA A 156 12.11 33.34 -15.06
C ALA A 156 11.29 33.17 -13.77
N ASP A 157 11.00 34.26 -13.06
CA ASP A 157 10.20 34.25 -11.82
C ASP A 157 8.84 33.60 -12.01
N ILE A 158 8.19 33.79 -13.17
CA ILE A 158 6.91 33.16 -13.51
C ILE A 158 7.03 31.63 -13.53
N GLU A 159 8.12 31.10 -14.09
CA GLU A 159 8.37 29.65 -14.16
C GLU A 159 8.58 29.09 -12.76
N ILE A 160 9.36 29.78 -11.91
CA ILE A 160 9.58 29.39 -10.52
C ILE A 160 8.25 29.29 -9.78
N HIS A 161 7.41 30.31 -9.85
CA HIS A 161 6.12 30.34 -9.18
C HIS A 161 5.16 29.26 -9.71
N ASN A 162 5.12 29.03 -11.02
CA ASN A 162 4.27 28.01 -11.61
C ASN A 162 4.70 26.59 -11.18
N ARG A 163 6.00 26.27 -11.21
CA ARG A 163 6.52 24.98 -10.77
C ARG A 163 6.34 24.78 -9.26
N ALA A 164 6.58 25.81 -8.44
CA ALA A 164 6.39 25.77 -7.00
C ALA A 164 4.94 25.45 -6.60
N ARG A 165 3.96 26.07 -7.27
CA ARG A 165 2.53 25.80 -7.04
C ARG A 165 2.12 24.34 -7.27
N LEU A 166 2.76 23.65 -8.21
CA LEU A 166 2.49 22.21 -8.44
C LEU A 166 2.83 21.37 -7.20
N TYR A 167 3.75 21.85 -6.36
CA TYR A 167 4.18 21.19 -5.13
C TYR A 167 3.54 21.79 -3.86
N GLY A 168 2.60 22.75 -4.01
CA GLY A 168 1.97 23.45 -2.90
C GLY A 168 2.88 24.47 -2.22
N TRP A 169 3.96 24.91 -2.88
CA TRP A 169 4.90 25.89 -2.35
C TRP A 169 4.56 27.30 -2.85
N ASP A 170 4.62 28.24 -1.93
CA ASP A 170 4.42 29.68 -2.21
C ASP A 170 5.72 30.45 -1.94
N PHE A 171 6.32 30.97 -3.00
CA PHE A 171 7.52 31.81 -2.94
C PHE A 171 7.23 33.30 -3.16
N THR A 172 5.98 33.72 -3.07
CA THR A 172 5.57 35.14 -3.27
C THR A 172 6.30 36.08 -2.36
N ASN A 173 6.60 35.69 -1.12
CA ASN A 173 7.31 36.46 -0.12
C ASN A 173 8.79 36.09 0.02
N GLY A 174 9.34 35.42 -0.97
CA GLY A 174 10.69 34.84 -0.93
C GLY A 174 10.75 33.56 -0.13
N GLY A 175 11.97 33.06 0.13
CA GLY A 175 12.22 31.83 0.88
C GLY A 175 13.50 31.93 1.71
N LEU A 176 13.59 31.11 2.75
CA LEU A 176 14.80 30.92 3.56
C LEU A 176 15.37 29.54 3.25
N ALA A 177 16.63 29.47 2.86
CA ALA A 177 17.36 28.21 2.72
C ALA A 177 18.11 27.91 4.03
N ALA A 178 17.97 26.71 4.56
CA ALA A 178 18.71 26.23 5.71
C ALA A 178 19.38 24.90 5.39
N VAL A 179 20.61 24.72 5.83
CA VAL A 179 21.34 23.44 5.73
C VAL A 179 21.38 22.83 7.12
N VAL A 180 20.86 21.62 7.24
CA VAL A 180 20.95 20.82 8.47
C VAL A 180 21.92 19.67 8.21
N ASP A 181 23.04 19.65 8.92
CA ASP A 181 24.01 18.57 8.90
C ASP A 181 23.88 17.72 10.17
N ILE A 182 23.82 16.40 9.99
CA ILE A 182 23.75 15.46 11.11
C ILE A 182 25.15 14.88 11.32
N ASN A 183 25.79 15.34 12.38
CA ASN A 183 27.10 14.83 12.78
C ASN A 183 27.02 13.32 13.06
N ASN A 184 28.02 12.58 12.52
CA ASN A 184 28.15 11.13 12.72
C ASN A 184 27.02 10.25 12.15
N ILE A 185 26.30 10.70 11.12
CA ILE A 185 25.25 9.91 10.46
C ILE A 185 25.73 8.50 10.04
N LYS A 186 27.00 8.40 9.58
CA LYS A 186 27.62 7.11 9.22
C LYS A 186 27.70 6.16 10.43
N LYS A 187 28.08 6.67 11.62
CA LYS A 187 28.16 5.88 12.85
C LYS A 187 26.78 5.39 13.26
N TYR A 188 25.77 6.24 13.16
CA TYR A 188 24.37 5.88 13.47
C TYR A 188 23.85 4.74 12.59
N PHE A 189 24.17 4.74 11.29
CA PHE A 189 23.77 3.65 10.40
C PHE A 189 24.57 2.36 10.64
N ILE A 190 25.87 2.45 10.95
CA ILE A 190 26.71 1.28 11.28
C ILE A 190 26.21 0.62 12.56
N ASP A 191 25.99 1.40 13.63
CA ASP A 191 25.50 0.89 14.92
C ASP A 191 24.13 0.20 14.79
N ARG A 192 23.27 0.67 13.86
CA ARG A 192 21.96 0.09 13.60
C ARG A 192 22.01 -1.18 12.75
N LEU A 193 22.98 -1.29 11.84
CA LEU A 193 23.24 -2.51 11.08
C LEU A 193 23.80 -3.61 11.98
N ASP A 194 24.74 -3.28 12.86
CA ASP A 194 25.32 -4.22 13.81
C ASP A 194 24.30 -4.73 14.84
N SER A 195 23.37 -3.87 15.31
CA SER A 195 22.29 -4.27 16.21
C SER A 195 21.25 -5.20 15.56
N ASN A 196 20.98 -5.04 14.27
CA ASN A 196 20.09 -5.93 13.54
C ASN A 196 20.75 -7.27 13.20
N THR A 197 22.07 -7.29 12.96
CA THR A 197 22.82 -8.52 12.67
C THR A 197 22.91 -9.40 13.92
N ASN A 198 23.09 -8.81 15.11
CA ASN A 198 23.12 -9.55 16.37
C ASN A 198 21.76 -10.14 16.77
N ARG A 199 20.62 -9.54 16.34
CA ARG A 199 19.28 -10.10 16.57
C ARG A 199 18.93 -11.27 15.65
N MET A 200 19.66 -11.48 14.56
CA MET A 200 19.48 -12.62 13.66
C MET A 200 20.32 -13.84 14.03
N LEU A 201 21.21 -13.73 15.03
CA LEU A 201 22.12 -14.81 15.46
C LEU A 201 21.75 -15.38 16.85
N GLU A 202 20.69 -14.89 17.49
CA GLU A 202 20.02 -15.46 18.67
C GLU A 202 18.69 -16.13 18.26
#